data_02def9b4c58a499b18ff50704c00f261
#
_entry.id   02def9b4c58a499b18ff50704c00f261
#
_cell.length_a   1.000
_cell.length_b   1.000
_cell.length_c   1.000
_cell.angle_alpha   90.00
_cell.angle_beta   90.00
_cell.angle_gamma   90.00
#
_symmetry.space_group_name_H-M   'P 1'
#
loop_
_entity.id
_entity.type
_entity.pdbx_description
1 polymer ?
#
loop_
_entity_poly.entity_id
_entity_poly.type
_entity_poly.pdbx_seq_one_letter_code
_entity_poly.pdbx_strand_id
1 'polypeptide(L)'
;VVSDAILLLAAGSSARMRGSDKLLEEVDGVPILRRQAKAALATGAHVTVALAPNRRERCQTLAGLQLQRVVVENAARGMGTSIGVATAALPDSVKAVAILPADMPEITTGDLEEILAASASLPDLVVQGVSSSGVPGHPVVFPSRLFPMLTRLKEDEGGRSILEREKVHRVPLPEGHALTDLDTPEAWAAWRTRRTGSDKALN
;
A
#
# COMPACT_ATOMS: atom_id res chain seq x y z
N VAL A 1 -5.38 -1.99 22.30
CA VAL A 1 -4.51 -2.99 21.64
C VAL A 1 -4.76 -2.84 20.15
N VAL A 2 -3.74 -2.42 19.39
CA VAL A 2 -3.82 -2.30 17.93
C VAL A 2 -3.94 -3.71 17.36
N SER A 3 -5.04 -4.02 16.68
CA SER A 3 -5.30 -5.35 16.11
C SER A 3 -4.95 -5.43 14.61
N ASP A 4 -4.88 -4.29 13.93
CA ASP A 4 -4.67 -4.22 12.50
C ASP A 4 -3.35 -3.54 12.15
N ALA A 5 -2.75 -3.97 11.05
CA ALA A 5 -1.56 -3.35 10.50
C ALA A 5 -1.79 -2.89 9.05
N ILE A 6 -1.05 -1.86 8.65
CA ILE A 6 -0.93 -1.43 7.26
C ILE A 6 0.52 -1.61 6.84
N LEU A 7 0.74 -2.42 5.82
CA LEU A 7 2.04 -2.64 5.19
C LEU A 7 2.13 -1.83 3.91
N LEU A 8 2.95 -0.78 3.92
CA LEU A 8 3.26 0.02 2.75
C LEU A 8 4.43 -0.61 1.99
N LEU A 9 4.22 -0.99 0.74
CA LEU A 9 5.25 -1.52 -0.14
C LEU A 9 6.02 -0.38 -0.79
N ALA A 10 7.23 -0.12 -0.30
CA ALA A 10 8.10 0.97 -0.74
C ALA A 10 9.52 0.48 -1.14
N ALA A 11 9.67 -0.82 -1.44
CA ALA A 11 10.95 -1.42 -1.78
C ALA A 11 11.23 -1.49 -3.31
N GLY A 12 10.25 -1.16 -4.16
CA GLY A 12 10.38 -1.19 -5.62
C GLY A 12 11.48 -0.28 -6.15
N SER A 13 12.07 -0.65 -7.28
CA SER A 13 13.23 0.04 -7.88
C SER A 13 12.93 1.39 -8.54
N SER A 14 11.67 1.67 -8.88
CA SER A 14 11.26 2.81 -9.72
C SER A 14 11.90 2.82 -11.10
N ALA A 15 12.25 1.65 -11.66
CA ALA A 15 13.02 1.54 -12.92
C ALA A 15 12.36 2.26 -14.11
N ARG A 16 11.02 2.29 -14.15
CA ARG A 16 10.24 2.95 -15.21
C ARG A 16 10.25 4.49 -15.12
N MET A 17 10.77 5.07 -14.03
CA MET A 17 10.84 6.52 -13.80
C MET A 17 12.07 7.19 -14.43
N ARG A 18 12.90 6.45 -15.19
CA ARG A 18 14.03 6.99 -15.96
C ARG A 18 15.00 7.84 -15.13
N GLY A 19 15.32 7.39 -13.91
CA GLY A 19 16.28 8.04 -13.03
C GLY A 19 15.67 8.83 -11.87
N SER A 20 14.38 9.13 -11.90
CA SER A 20 13.66 9.65 -10.72
C SER A 20 13.10 8.53 -9.85
N ASP A 21 12.70 8.86 -8.63
CA ASP A 21 12.07 7.93 -7.71
C ASP A 21 10.59 8.25 -7.56
N LYS A 22 9.71 7.36 -8.05
CA LYS A 22 8.25 7.56 -8.00
C LYS A 22 7.71 7.86 -6.60
N LEU A 23 8.37 7.33 -5.57
CA LEU A 23 7.92 7.49 -4.18
C LEU A 23 8.36 8.83 -3.56
N LEU A 24 9.23 9.57 -4.24
CA LEU A 24 9.64 10.92 -3.90
C LEU A 24 8.90 11.99 -4.72
N GLU A 25 8.15 11.58 -5.73
CA GLU A 25 7.27 12.50 -6.47
C GLU A 25 6.25 13.15 -5.53
N GLU A 26 6.06 14.45 -5.70
CA GLU A 26 5.21 15.23 -4.80
C GLU A 26 3.75 15.27 -5.25
N VAL A 27 2.89 15.15 -4.26
CA VAL A 27 1.46 15.40 -4.33
C VAL A 27 1.16 16.52 -3.32
N ASP A 28 0.71 17.66 -3.80
CA ASP A 28 0.44 18.85 -2.98
C ASP A 28 1.65 19.29 -2.12
N GLY A 29 2.86 19.24 -2.71
CA GLY A 29 4.11 19.61 -2.05
C GLY A 29 4.63 18.60 -1.02
N VAL A 30 4.06 17.38 -0.98
CA VAL A 30 4.48 16.33 -0.07
C VAL A 30 4.84 15.07 -0.87
N PRO A 31 6.04 14.46 -0.67
CA PRO A 31 6.37 13.19 -1.29
C PRO A 31 5.31 12.12 -1.05
N ILE A 32 4.94 11.38 -2.11
CA ILE A 32 3.82 10.43 -2.03
C ILE A 32 4.02 9.38 -0.93
N LEU A 33 5.25 8.90 -0.71
CA LEU A 33 5.55 7.96 0.36
C LEU A 33 5.19 8.53 1.74
N ARG A 34 5.55 9.80 1.99
CA ARG A 34 5.20 10.47 3.25
C ARG A 34 3.70 10.68 3.39
N ARG A 35 3.04 11.05 2.30
CA ARG A 35 1.58 11.22 2.26
C ARG A 35 0.87 9.92 2.61
N GLN A 36 1.23 8.82 1.97
CA GLN A 36 0.63 7.51 2.25
C GLN A 36 0.95 7.01 3.66
N ALA A 37 2.17 7.22 4.15
CA ALA A 37 2.53 6.89 5.53
C ALA A 37 1.70 7.67 6.55
N LYS A 38 1.45 8.97 6.32
CA LYS A 38 0.59 9.79 7.18
C LYS A 38 -0.87 9.35 7.12
N ALA A 39 -1.40 9.03 5.93
CA ALA A 39 -2.76 8.52 5.79
C ALA A 39 -2.96 7.20 6.54
N ALA A 40 -1.98 6.30 6.43
CA ALA A 40 -1.98 5.03 7.16
C ALA A 40 -1.90 5.24 8.69
N LEU A 41 -1.01 6.11 9.15
CA LEU A 41 -0.88 6.41 10.59
C LEU A 41 -2.14 7.04 11.19
N ALA A 42 -2.86 7.84 10.42
CA ALA A 42 -4.09 8.50 10.88
C ALA A 42 -5.23 7.50 11.20
N THR A 43 -5.20 6.28 10.66
CA THR A 43 -6.15 5.21 11.02
C THR A 43 -5.96 4.63 12.42
N GLY A 44 -4.81 4.91 13.06
CA GLY A 44 -4.42 4.29 14.34
C GLY A 44 -3.90 2.86 14.22
N ALA A 45 -3.82 2.29 13.02
CA ALA A 45 -3.25 0.96 12.79
C ALA A 45 -1.72 0.95 13.00
N HIS A 46 -1.16 -0.23 13.24
CA HIS A 46 0.30 -0.41 13.20
C HIS A 46 0.81 -0.26 11.76
N VAL A 47 1.70 0.70 11.53
CA VAL A 47 2.22 0.97 10.18
C VAL A 47 3.62 0.43 10.02
N THR A 48 3.79 -0.44 9.03
CA THR A 48 5.08 -0.98 8.60
C THR A 48 5.38 -0.55 7.18
N VAL A 49 6.59 -0.06 6.91
CA VAL A 49 7.04 0.31 5.57
C VAL A 49 8.18 -0.61 5.15
N ALA A 50 7.98 -1.38 4.08
CA ALA A 50 9.01 -2.21 3.46
C ALA A 50 9.87 -1.35 2.53
N LEU A 51 11.17 -1.29 2.78
CA LEU A 51 12.15 -0.48 2.05
C LEU A 51 13.26 -1.35 1.47
N ALA A 52 13.75 -1.05 0.29
CA ALA A 52 15.00 -1.63 -0.20
C ALA A 52 16.20 -1.00 0.52
N PRO A 53 17.34 -1.72 0.63
CA PRO A 53 18.59 -1.16 1.16
C PRO A 53 19.02 0.05 0.33
N ASN A 54 19.80 0.95 0.94
CA ASN A 54 20.38 2.14 0.30
C ASN A 54 19.37 3.16 -0.26
N ARG A 55 18.11 3.13 0.13
CA ARG A 55 17.09 4.15 -0.20
C ARG A 55 17.05 5.27 0.85
N ARG A 56 18.19 5.98 1.00
CA ARG A 56 18.36 7.03 2.03
C ARG A 56 17.28 8.10 1.95
N GLU A 57 16.94 8.58 0.75
CA GLU A 57 15.94 9.64 0.55
C GLU A 57 14.55 9.18 0.97
N ARG A 58 14.14 7.94 0.64
CA ARG A 58 12.88 7.38 1.14
C ARG A 58 12.87 7.29 2.67
N CYS A 59 14.00 6.90 3.28
CA CYS A 59 14.12 6.87 4.75
C CYS A 59 14.02 8.26 5.36
N GLN A 60 14.63 9.27 4.74
CA GLN A 60 14.55 10.67 5.18
C GLN A 60 13.11 11.21 5.07
N THR A 61 12.41 10.88 3.99
CA THR A 61 11.00 11.24 3.79
C THR A 61 10.09 10.75 4.93
N LEU A 62 10.45 9.62 5.55
CA LEU A 62 9.71 9.05 6.68
C LEU A 62 10.22 9.53 8.06
N ALA A 63 11.17 10.46 8.11
CA ALA A 63 11.71 10.95 9.37
C ALA A 63 10.63 11.60 10.25
N GLY A 64 10.67 11.33 11.56
CA GLY A 64 9.72 11.86 12.54
C GLY A 64 8.35 11.17 12.57
N LEU A 65 8.09 10.21 11.68
CA LEU A 65 6.86 9.40 11.73
C LEU A 65 7.04 8.18 12.63
N GLN A 66 6.03 7.90 13.46
CA GLN A 66 6.01 6.76 14.38
C GLN A 66 5.53 5.50 13.65
N LEU A 67 6.44 4.87 12.90
CA LEU A 67 6.17 3.67 12.11
C LEU A 67 7.36 2.71 12.14
N GLN A 68 7.11 1.44 11.84
CA GLN A 68 8.15 0.44 11.70
C GLN A 68 8.74 0.49 10.28
N ARG A 69 10.08 0.49 10.17
CA ARG A 69 10.79 0.38 8.90
C ARG A 69 11.41 -1.00 8.83
N VAL A 70 11.13 -1.71 7.74
CA VAL A 70 11.69 -3.04 7.48
C VAL A 70 12.54 -2.96 6.22
N VAL A 71 13.83 -3.22 6.37
CA VAL A 71 14.74 -3.29 5.22
C VAL A 71 14.68 -4.68 4.61
N VAL A 72 14.35 -4.73 3.32
CA VAL A 72 14.25 -5.96 2.53
C VAL A 72 15.52 -6.07 1.68
N GLU A 73 16.53 -6.79 2.18
CA GLU A 73 17.84 -6.91 1.54
C GLU A 73 17.75 -7.43 0.09
N ASN A 74 16.85 -8.37 -0.14
CA ASN A 74 16.64 -8.99 -1.44
C ASN A 74 15.39 -8.42 -2.18
N ALA A 75 15.06 -7.14 -1.99
CA ALA A 75 13.90 -6.50 -2.62
C ALA A 75 13.89 -6.61 -4.15
N ALA A 76 15.05 -6.67 -4.77
CA ALA A 76 15.22 -6.86 -6.21
C ALA A 76 14.66 -8.21 -6.73
N ARG A 77 14.41 -9.18 -5.84
CA ARG A 77 13.82 -10.47 -6.21
C ARG A 77 12.30 -10.38 -6.47
N GLY A 78 11.66 -9.27 -6.13
CA GLY A 78 10.26 -9.02 -6.45
C GLY A 78 9.37 -8.67 -5.25
N MET A 79 8.11 -8.37 -5.54
CA MET A 79 7.13 -7.89 -4.57
C MET A 79 6.85 -8.92 -3.47
N GLY A 80 6.75 -10.20 -3.80
CA GLY A 80 6.49 -11.28 -2.84
C GLY A 80 7.55 -11.35 -1.74
N THR A 81 8.83 -11.15 -2.10
CA THR A 81 9.92 -11.07 -1.13
C THR A 81 9.69 -9.92 -0.13
N SER A 82 9.25 -8.76 -0.61
CA SER A 82 8.98 -7.59 0.24
C SER A 82 7.79 -7.83 1.17
N ILE A 83 6.72 -8.42 0.66
CA ILE A 83 5.54 -8.80 1.44
C ILE A 83 5.95 -9.81 2.52
N GLY A 84 6.69 -10.86 2.15
CA GLY A 84 7.07 -11.93 3.06
C GLY A 84 7.91 -11.43 4.23
N VAL A 85 8.98 -10.69 3.93
CA VAL A 85 9.90 -10.15 4.96
C VAL A 85 9.17 -9.18 5.90
N ALA A 86 8.35 -8.28 5.35
CA ALA A 86 7.65 -7.29 6.15
C ALA A 86 6.51 -7.91 6.97
N THR A 87 5.81 -8.94 6.44
CA THR A 87 4.80 -9.67 7.22
C THR A 87 5.44 -10.42 8.39
N ALA A 88 6.62 -11.03 8.20
CA ALA A 88 7.34 -11.71 9.27
C ALA A 88 7.82 -10.78 10.39
N ALA A 89 7.92 -9.49 10.12
CA ALA A 89 8.34 -8.46 11.09
C ALA A 89 7.16 -7.83 11.86
N LEU A 90 5.91 -8.20 11.54
CA LEU A 90 4.73 -7.67 12.24
C LEU A 90 4.69 -8.17 13.70
N PRO A 91 4.18 -7.35 14.63
CA PRO A 91 3.95 -7.80 16.00
C PRO A 91 2.95 -8.97 16.06
N ASP A 92 3.16 -9.91 16.99
CA ASP A 92 2.29 -11.09 17.20
C ASP A 92 0.84 -10.72 17.53
N SER A 93 0.60 -9.52 18.04
CA SER A 93 -0.73 -9.01 18.36
C SER A 93 -1.56 -8.66 17.13
N VAL A 94 -0.93 -8.52 15.94
CA VAL A 94 -1.63 -8.15 14.70
C VAL A 94 -2.53 -9.30 14.24
N LYS A 95 -3.80 -8.98 13.97
CA LYS A 95 -4.84 -9.93 13.53
C LYS A 95 -5.15 -9.83 12.04
N ALA A 96 -4.88 -8.68 11.43
CA ALA A 96 -5.04 -8.47 9.99
C ALA A 96 -4.00 -7.48 9.47
N VAL A 97 -3.55 -7.66 8.22
CA VAL A 97 -2.63 -6.73 7.54
C VAL A 97 -3.19 -6.26 6.21
N ALA A 98 -3.36 -4.96 6.07
CA ALA A 98 -3.66 -4.30 4.79
C ALA A 98 -2.37 -4.10 4.00
N ILE A 99 -2.26 -4.70 2.84
CA ILE A 99 -1.12 -4.52 1.92
C ILE A 99 -1.47 -3.42 0.93
N LEU A 100 -0.64 -2.38 0.88
CA LEU A 100 -0.83 -1.21 0.03
C LEU A 100 0.48 -0.82 -0.67
N PRO A 101 0.53 -0.77 -2.02
CA PRO A 101 1.61 -0.10 -2.74
C PRO A 101 1.66 1.39 -2.37
N ALA A 102 2.87 1.92 -2.11
CA ALA A 102 3.03 3.29 -1.63
C ALA A 102 2.89 4.37 -2.73
N ASP A 103 2.68 3.98 -3.97
CA ASP A 103 2.55 4.82 -5.17
C ASP A 103 1.10 5.05 -5.62
N MET A 104 0.14 4.84 -4.71
CA MET A 104 -1.29 5.01 -4.98
C MET A 104 -1.81 6.35 -4.42
N PRO A 105 -1.75 7.44 -5.19
CA PRO A 105 -2.00 8.80 -4.68
C PRO A 105 -3.44 9.07 -4.27
N GLU A 106 -4.39 8.32 -4.79
CA GLU A 106 -5.81 8.51 -4.54
C GLU A 106 -6.30 7.86 -3.24
N ILE A 107 -5.56 6.88 -2.70
CA ILE A 107 -5.91 6.24 -1.43
C ILE A 107 -5.83 7.26 -0.29
N THR A 108 -6.92 7.39 0.44
CA THR A 108 -7.10 8.29 1.58
C THR A 108 -7.15 7.53 2.91
N THR A 109 -7.10 8.26 4.02
CA THR A 109 -7.35 7.70 5.36
C THR A 109 -8.74 7.05 5.43
N GLY A 110 -9.78 7.71 4.89
CA GLY A 110 -11.14 7.19 4.90
C GLY A 110 -11.28 5.85 4.18
N ASP A 111 -10.60 5.68 3.01
CA ASP A 111 -10.59 4.39 2.31
C ASP A 111 -9.96 3.28 3.15
N LEU A 112 -8.86 3.61 3.84
CA LEU A 112 -8.17 2.67 4.72
C LEU A 112 -9.03 2.30 5.93
N GLU A 113 -9.71 3.26 6.54
CA GLU A 113 -10.63 3.04 7.67
C GLU A 113 -11.82 2.15 7.24
N GLU A 114 -12.41 2.39 6.08
CA GLU A 114 -13.50 1.59 5.53
C GLU A 114 -13.09 0.13 5.32
N ILE A 115 -11.93 -0.09 4.69
CA ILE A 115 -11.37 -1.42 4.43
C ILE A 115 -11.05 -2.15 5.74
N LEU A 116 -10.44 -1.47 6.72
CA LEU A 116 -10.11 -2.07 8.02
C LEU A 116 -11.38 -2.38 8.82
N ALA A 117 -12.40 -1.53 8.78
CA ALA A 117 -13.69 -1.79 9.43
C ALA A 117 -14.40 -3.02 8.83
N ALA A 118 -14.37 -3.16 7.49
CA ALA A 118 -14.89 -4.35 6.82
C ALA A 118 -14.13 -5.62 7.25
N SER A 119 -12.79 -5.54 7.35
CA SER A 119 -11.97 -6.66 7.82
C SER A 119 -12.28 -7.03 9.27
N ALA A 120 -12.44 -6.06 10.16
CA ALA A 120 -12.80 -6.30 11.55
C ALA A 120 -14.18 -6.99 11.70
N SER A 121 -15.11 -6.68 10.79
CA SER A 121 -16.44 -7.29 10.75
C SER A 121 -16.44 -8.70 10.14
N LEU A 122 -15.40 -9.04 9.38
CA LEU A 122 -15.27 -10.30 8.64
C LEU A 122 -13.88 -10.92 8.87
N PRO A 123 -13.53 -11.29 10.13
CA PRO A 123 -12.16 -11.58 10.55
C PRO A 123 -11.52 -12.80 9.85
N ASP A 124 -12.33 -13.66 9.23
CA ASP A 124 -11.85 -14.85 8.53
C ASP A 124 -11.73 -14.65 7.00
N LEU A 125 -12.22 -13.53 6.47
CA LEU A 125 -12.20 -13.27 5.03
C LEU A 125 -11.04 -12.37 4.64
N VAL A 126 -10.59 -12.53 3.42
CA VAL A 126 -9.77 -11.51 2.76
C VAL A 126 -10.68 -10.36 2.33
N VAL A 127 -10.27 -9.13 2.60
CA VAL A 127 -10.99 -7.92 2.17
C VAL A 127 -10.18 -7.19 1.11
N GLN A 128 -10.80 -6.82 0.00
CA GLN A 128 -10.13 -6.18 -1.12
C GLN A 128 -10.87 -4.94 -1.59
N GLY A 129 -10.13 -3.83 -1.70
CA GLY A 129 -10.60 -2.63 -2.37
C GLY A 129 -10.82 -2.89 -3.85
N VAL A 130 -11.95 -2.42 -4.36
CA VAL A 130 -12.28 -2.50 -5.80
C VAL A 130 -12.69 -1.13 -6.30
N SER A 131 -12.63 -0.89 -7.60
CA SER A 131 -13.21 0.32 -8.18
C SER A 131 -14.73 0.32 -8.03
N SER A 132 -15.37 1.46 -8.26
CA SER A 132 -16.82 1.59 -8.32
C SER A 132 -17.48 0.63 -9.34
N SER A 133 -16.74 0.22 -10.38
CA SER A 133 -17.17 -0.79 -11.37
C SER A 133 -16.84 -2.24 -10.96
N GLY A 134 -16.27 -2.47 -9.77
CA GLY A 134 -15.96 -3.79 -9.23
C GLY A 134 -14.62 -4.37 -9.70
N VAL A 135 -13.76 -3.59 -10.36
CA VAL A 135 -12.42 -4.05 -10.76
C VAL A 135 -11.53 -4.18 -9.52
N PRO A 136 -10.94 -5.38 -9.25
CA PRO A 136 -10.09 -5.60 -8.09
C PRO A 136 -8.83 -4.73 -8.10
N GLY A 137 -8.50 -4.15 -6.94
CA GLY A 137 -7.33 -3.31 -6.74
C GLY A 137 -6.75 -3.43 -5.33
N HIS A 138 -6.32 -2.32 -4.80
CA HIS A 138 -5.74 -2.17 -3.46
C HIS A 138 -6.55 -1.17 -2.61
N PRO A 139 -6.41 -1.24 -1.26
CA PRO A 139 -5.67 -2.20 -0.44
C PRO A 139 -6.24 -3.62 -0.45
N VAL A 140 -5.42 -4.60 -0.06
CA VAL A 140 -5.88 -5.97 0.20
C VAL A 140 -5.55 -6.33 1.64
N VAL A 141 -6.56 -6.70 2.43
CA VAL A 141 -6.39 -7.08 3.83
C VAL A 141 -6.41 -8.59 3.97
N PHE A 142 -5.36 -9.12 4.57
CA PHE A 142 -5.21 -10.55 4.86
C PHE A 142 -5.34 -10.80 6.37
N PRO A 143 -6.22 -11.71 6.80
CA PRO A 143 -6.29 -12.15 8.19
C PRO A 143 -5.02 -12.91 8.61
N SER A 144 -4.69 -12.89 9.91
CA SER A 144 -3.46 -13.48 10.44
C SER A 144 -3.28 -14.98 10.14
N ARG A 145 -4.37 -15.71 9.96
CA ARG A 145 -4.31 -17.12 9.52
C ARG A 145 -3.57 -17.31 8.19
N LEU A 146 -3.49 -16.27 7.37
CA LEU A 146 -2.80 -16.29 6.07
C LEU A 146 -1.36 -15.76 6.13
N PHE A 147 -0.89 -15.25 7.28
CA PHE A 147 0.49 -14.76 7.42
C PHE A 147 1.53 -15.83 7.09
N PRO A 148 1.37 -17.12 7.47
CA PRO A 148 2.30 -18.16 7.05
C PRO A 148 2.39 -18.34 5.53
N MET A 149 1.34 -18.00 4.78
CA MET A 149 1.36 -18.03 3.31
C MET A 149 2.04 -16.77 2.76
N LEU A 150 1.73 -15.59 3.31
CA LEU A 150 2.37 -14.32 2.93
C LEU A 150 3.89 -14.37 3.16
N THR A 151 4.35 -14.92 4.29
CA THR A 151 5.78 -15.04 4.62
C THR A 151 6.55 -15.99 3.69
N ARG A 152 5.85 -16.87 2.96
CA ARG A 152 6.45 -17.80 2.00
C ARG A 152 6.41 -17.31 0.56
N LEU A 153 5.78 -16.17 0.28
CA LEU A 153 5.78 -15.58 -1.05
C LEU A 153 7.22 -15.32 -1.52
N LYS A 154 7.47 -15.62 -2.78
CA LYS A 154 8.79 -15.47 -3.40
C LYS A 154 8.68 -14.63 -4.65
N GLU A 155 9.78 -13.97 -4.98
CA GLU A 155 9.93 -13.25 -6.24
C GLU A 155 8.75 -12.32 -6.53
N ASP A 156 8.22 -12.35 -7.74
CA ASP A 156 7.10 -11.53 -8.18
C ASP A 156 5.72 -12.16 -7.86
N GLU A 157 5.69 -13.22 -7.04
CA GLU A 157 4.43 -13.74 -6.50
C GLU A 157 3.81 -12.68 -5.58
N GLY A 158 2.88 -11.91 -6.12
CA GLY A 158 2.03 -11.04 -5.28
C GLY A 158 1.04 -11.89 -4.48
N GLY A 159 0.23 -11.25 -3.65
CA GLY A 159 -0.86 -11.93 -2.92
C GLY A 159 -1.91 -12.61 -3.82
N ARG A 160 -1.79 -12.50 -5.15
CA ARG A 160 -2.77 -13.01 -6.11
C ARG A 160 -3.00 -14.51 -6.00
N SER A 161 -1.94 -15.29 -5.84
CA SER A 161 -2.03 -16.76 -5.70
C SER A 161 -2.78 -17.18 -4.44
N ILE A 162 -2.78 -16.33 -3.39
CA ILE A 162 -3.57 -16.53 -2.19
C ILE A 162 -5.02 -16.16 -2.47
N LEU A 163 -5.27 -15.00 -3.11
CA LEU A 163 -6.61 -14.52 -3.44
C LEU A 163 -7.42 -15.51 -4.27
N GLU A 164 -6.79 -16.23 -5.18
CA GLU A 164 -7.43 -17.24 -6.05
C GLU A 164 -7.98 -18.45 -5.26
N ARG A 165 -7.52 -18.65 -4.02
CA ARG A 165 -7.90 -19.78 -3.15
C ARG A 165 -8.80 -19.38 -1.99
N GLU A 166 -8.99 -18.08 -1.80
CA GLU A 166 -9.69 -17.53 -0.65
C GLU A 166 -11.02 -16.91 -1.02
N LYS A 167 -11.92 -16.85 -0.04
CA LYS A 167 -13.12 -16.03 -0.17
C LYS A 167 -12.75 -14.57 0.06
N VAL A 168 -13.08 -13.73 -0.92
CA VAL A 168 -12.76 -12.31 -0.92
C VAL A 168 -14.02 -11.47 -0.77
N HIS A 169 -14.10 -10.67 0.28
CA HIS A 169 -15.08 -9.60 0.41
C HIS A 169 -14.56 -8.35 -0.31
N ARG A 170 -15.36 -7.80 -1.21
CA ARG A 170 -14.99 -6.64 -2.03
C ARG A 170 -15.62 -5.38 -1.50
N VAL A 171 -14.83 -4.34 -1.28
CA VAL A 171 -15.26 -3.03 -0.81
C VAL A 171 -15.08 -2.03 -1.96
N PRO A 172 -16.17 -1.48 -2.53
CA PRO A 172 -16.08 -0.44 -3.56
C PRO A 172 -15.50 0.83 -2.96
N LEU A 173 -14.40 1.32 -3.55
CA LEU A 173 -13.82 2.61 -3.22
C LEU A 173 -14.18 3.64 -4.31
N PRO A 174 -14.06 4.95 -4.03
CA PRO A 174 -14.27 5.99 -5.03
C PRO A 174 -13.46 5.75 -6.30
N GLU A 175 -13.91 6.31 -7.41
CA GLU A 175 -13.30 6.10 -8.73
C GLU A 175 -11.80 6.43 -8.72
N GLY A 176 -10.99 5.49 -9.23
CA GLY A 176 -9.54 5.62 -9.29
C GLY A 176 -8.81 5.20 -8.02
N HIS A 177 -9.43 5.28 -6.82
CA HIS A 177 -8.71 5.05 -5.56
C HIS A 177 -8.05 3.67 -5.49
N ALA A 178 -8.79 2.62 -5.82
CA ALA A 178 -8.27 1.24 -5.75
C ALA A 178 -7.29 0.87 -6.86
N LEU A 179 -7.22 1.63 -7.96
CA LEU A 179 -6.55 1.21 -9.19
C LEU A 179 -5.41 2.13 -9.64
N THR A 180 -5.38 3.39 -9.18
CA THR A 180 -4.40 4.37 -9.65
C THR A 180 -3.05 4.13 -9.01
N ASP A 181 -2.15 3.46 -9.73
CA ASP A 181 -0.72 3.37 -9.43
C ASP A 181 0.09 4.19 -10.44
N LEU A 182 1.08 4.93 -10.00
CA LEU A 182 1.84 5.86 -10.85
C LEU A 182 3.29 5.40 -11.03
N ASP A 183 3.52 4.66 -12.11
CA ASP A 183 4.77 3.96 -12.36
C ASP A 183 5.72 4.68 -13.34
N THR A 184 5.22 5.64 -14.10
CA THR A 184 6.01 6.33 -15.16
C THR A 184 5.83 7.84 -15.09
N PRO A 185 6.79 8.63 -15.61
CA PRO A 185 6.66 10.09 -15.68
C PRO A 185 5.40 10.54 -16.44
N GLU A 186 5.02 9.79 -17.48
CA GLU A 186 3.82 10.09 -18.29
C GLU A 186 2.53 9.87 -17.47
N ALA A 187 2.48 8.79 -16.67
CA ALA A 187 1.35 8.53 -15.77
C ALA A 187 1.21 9.64 -14.72
N TRP A 188 2.32 10.09 -14.13
CA TRP A 188 2.35 11.23 -13.22
C TRP A 188 1.87 12.52 -13.85
N ALA A 189 2.34 12.85 -15.05
CA ALA A 189 1.92 14.05 -15.78
C ALA A 189 0.42 14.02 -16.09
N ALA A 190 -0.07 12.91 -16.62
CA ALA A 190 -1.50 12.73 -16.94
C ALA A 190 -2.37 12.81 -15.68
N TRP A 191 -1.95 12.22 -14.58
CA TRP A 191 -2.67 12.27 -13.31
C TRP A 191 -2.75 13.71 -12.76
N ARG A 192 -1.64 14.45 -12.75
CA ARG A 192 -1.60 15.86 -12.31
C ARG A 192 -2.54 16.73 -13.16
N THR A 193 -2.58 16.52 -14.49
CA THR A 193 -3.45 17.27 -15.40
C THR A 193 -4.93 17.02 -15.08
N ARG A 194 -5.33 15.78 -14.79
CA ARG A 194 -6.72 15.45 -14.42
C ARG A 194 -7.13 16.16 -13.12
N ARG A 195 -6.29 16.15 -12.10
CA ARG A 195 -6.56 16.81 -10.81
C ARG A 195 -6.79 18.32 -10.97
N THR A 196 -5.89 19.00 -11.69
CA THR A 196 -6.01 20.45 -11.91
C THR A 196 -7.23 20.84 -12.77
N GLY A 197 -7.70 19.93 -13.63
CA GLY A 197 -8.94 20.11 -14.40
C GLY A 197 -10.21 19.98 -13.55
N SER A 198 -10.20 19.04 -12.59
CA SER A 198 -11.34 18.83 -11.67
C SER A 198 -11.51 19.99 -10.69
N ASP A 199 -10.41 20.57 -10.18
CA ASP A 199 -10.46 21.72 -9.27
C ASP A 199 -10.99 23.00 -9.96
N LYS A 200 -10.81 23.13 -11.29
CA LYS A 200 -11.35 24.27 -12.07
C LYS A 200 -12.82 24.13 -12.43
N ALA A 201 -13.37 22.94 -12.38
CA ALA A 201 -14.79 22.69 -12.67
C ALA A 201 -15.70 22.86 -11.44
N LEU A 202 -15.14 23.00 -10.24
CA LEU A 202 -15.84 23.16 -8.97
C LEU A 202 -15.84 24.62 -8.44
N ASN A 203 -15.16 25.55 -9.13
CA ASN A 203 -15.15 27.00 -8.87
C ASN A 203 -15.86 27.76 -10.00
#